data_592d3f6afe14826378f752e7bda4a721
#
_entry.id   592d3f6afe14826378f752e7bda4a721
#
_cell.length_a   1.000
_cell.length_b   1.000
_cell.length_c   1.000
_cell.angle_alpha   90.00
_cell.angle_beta   90.00
_cell.angle_gamma   90.00
#
_symmetry.space_group_name_H-M   'P 1'
#
loop_
_entity.id
_entity.type
_entity.pdbx_description
1 polymer ?
#
loop_
_entity_poly.entity_id
_entity_poly.type
_entity_poly.pdbx_seq_one_letter_code
_entity_poly.pdbx_strand_id
1 'polypeptide(L)'
;YFVDGKISKNLSRIGSVIGVISGISFVGISLTPDNLFHEWHIFFVHWGFRTFLAVMIIYGFAIITNKNGIPKNLAYYYLGFAVVCAGYVALLIWGPSIYSPDGLVIQVVFQKITVFSLGFCIFLQARGLLKYIQNLN
;
A
#
# COMPACT_ATOMS: atom_id res chain seq x y z
N TYR A 1 -14.88 -13.12 -3.16
CA TYR A 1 -14.85 -12.82 -1.72
C TYR A 1 -15.69 -11.61 -1.32
N PHE A 2 -15.93 -10.64 -2.21
CA PHE A 2 -16.75 -9.45 -1.97
C PHE A 2 -18.11 -9.54 -2.68
N VAL A 3 -18.75 -10.70 -2.65
CA VAL A 3 -19.93 -10.99 -3.47
C VAL A 3 -21.19 -10.31 -2.92
N ASP A 4 -21.29 -10.17 -1.59
CA ASP A 4 -22.47 -9.61 -0.95
C ASP A 4 -22.16 -8.26 -0.28
N GLY A 5 -22.85 -7.26 -0.74
CA GLY A 5 -22.72 -5.87 -0.29
C GLY A 5 -22.27 -4.97 -1.43
N LYS A 6 -23.20 -4.21 -1.98
CA LYS A 6 -22.94 -3.29 -3.09
C LYS A 6 -21.76 -2.34 -2.82
N ILE A 7 -21.63 -1.88 -1.57
CA ILE A 7 -20.56 -0.97 -1.13
C ILE A 7 -19.21 -1.69 -1.15
N SER A 8 -19.07 -2.84 -0.49
CA SER A 8 -17.83 -3.61 -0.42
C SER A 8 -17.35 -4.04 -1.81
N LYS A 9 -18.28 -4.47 -2.69
CA LYS A 9 -17.97 -4.83 -4.07
C LYS A 9 -17.46 -3.63 -4.89
N ASN A 10 -18.07 -2.47 -4.75
CA ASN A 10 -17.64 -1.26 -5.46
C ASN A 10 -16.28 -0.79 -4.96
N LEU A 11 -16.06 -0.75 -3.64
CA LEU A 11 -14.75 -0.42 -3.06
C LEU A 11 -13.66 -1.38 -3.55
N SER A 12 -13.94 -2.69 -3.57
CA SER A 12 -12.98 -3.68 -4.07
C SER A 12 -12.63 -3.45 -5.55
N ARG A 13 -13.60 -3.14 -6.40
CA ARG A 13 -13.37 -2.82 -7.82
C ARG A 13 -12.51 -1.57 -8.00
N ILE A 14 -12.83 -0.49 -7.27
CA ILE A 14 -12.05 0.76 -7.29
C ILE A 14 -10.63 0.48 -6.79
N GLY A 15 -10.49 -0.22 -5.67
CA GLY A 15 -9.21 -0.62 -5.13
C GLY A 15 -8.36 -1.44 -6.11
N SER A 16 -8.99 -2.35 -6.88
CA SER A 16 -8.29 -3.15 -7.89
C SER A 16 -7.75 -2.29 -9.03
N VAL A 17 -8.54 -1.35 -9.54
CA VAL A 17 -8.09 -0.44 -10.62
C VAL A 17 -6.92 0.43 -10.13
N ILE A 18 -7.05 1.04 -8.95
CA ILE A 18 -5.98 1.86 -8.38
C ILE A 18 -4.75 0.98 -8.06
N GLY A 19 -4.98 -0.26 -7.63
CA GLY A 19 -3.92 -1.23 -7.38
C GLY A 19 -3.08 -1.58 -8.62
N VAL A 20 -3.72 -1.70 -9.79
CA VAL A 20 -3.01 -1.88 -11.06
C VAL A 20 -2.14 -0.66 -11.37
N ILE A 21 -2.66 0.56 -11.19
CA ILE A 21 -1.89 1.80 -11.39
C ILE A 21 -0.69 1.83 -10.43
N SER A 22 -0.90 1.49 -9.17
CA SER A 22 0.18 1.38 -8.17
C SER A 22 1.24 0.36 -8.59
N GLY A 23 0.81 -0.83 -9.03
CA GLY A 23 1.72 -1.87 -9.50
C GLY A 23 2.57 -1.43 -10.69
N ILE A 24 1.97 -0.77 -11.69
CA ILE A 24 2.70 -0.19 -12.83
C ILE A 24 3.72 0.84 -12.34
N SER A 25 3.37 1.68 -11.37
CA SER A 25 4.30 2.67 -10.81
C SER A 25 5.48 2.00 -10.09
N PHE A 26 5.28 0.92 -9.35
CA PHE A 26 6.38 0.17 -8.71
C PHE A 26 7.29 -0.52 -9.74
N VAL A 27 6.73 -1.02 -10.83
CA VAL A 27 7.54 -1.51 -11.97
C VAL A 27 8.34 -0.35 -12.57
N GLY A 28 7.72 0.82 -12.73
CA GLY A 28 8.40 2.04 -13.20
C GLY A 28 9.58 2.42 -12.32
N ILE A 29 9.44 2.40 -10.98
CA ILE A 29 10.55 2.64 -10.04
C ILE A 29 11.71 1.69 -10.32
N SER A 30 11.43 0.41 -10.55
CA SER A 30 12.45 -0.62 -10.79
C SER A 30 13.18 -0.43 -12.12
N LEU A 31 12.47 0.08 -13.15
CA LEU A 31 13.00 0.29 -14.49
C LEU A 31 13.71 1.64 -14.66
N THR A 32 13.54 2.56 -13.73
CA THR A 32 14.15 3.90 -13.77
C THR A 32 15.14 4.08 -12.60
N PRO A 33 16.37 3.56 -12.68
CA PRO A 33 17.39 3.81 -11.66
C PRO A 33 17.59 5.31 -11.46
N ASP A 34 17.64 5.74 -10.21
CA ASP A 34 17.70 7.15 -9.83
C ASP A 34 18.91 7.90 -10.43
N ASN A 35 20.03 7.22 -10.54
CA ASN A 35 21.27 7.75 -11.11
C ASN A 35 21.23 7.97 -12.65
N LEU A 36 20.28 7.37 -13.36
CA LEU A 36 20.14 7.47 -14.83
C LEU A 36 18.87 8.22 -15.24
N PHE A 37 17.79 8.05 -14.52
CA PHE A 37 16.46 8.56 -14.85
C PHE A 37 15.78 9.23 -13.65
N HIS A 38 16.47 10.14 -12.98
CA HIS A 38 16.05 10.78 -11.74
C HIS A 38 14.60 11.29 -11.76
N GLU A 39 14.22 12.10 -12.75
CA GLU A 39 12.88 12.69 -12.87
C GLU A 39 11.78 11.62 -12.96
N TRP A 40 12.00 10.59 -13.78
CA TRP A 40 11.06 9.47 -13.91
C TRP A 40 10.99 8.60 -12.66
N HIS A 41 12.14 8.38 -12.01
CA HIS A 41 12.19 7.67 -10.74
C HIS A 41 11.34 8.36 -9.69
N ILE A 42 11.54 9.65 -9.49
CA ILE A 42 10.78 10.47 -8.54
C ILE A 42 9.29 10.49 -8.89
N PHE A 43 8.95 10.65 -10.17
CA PHE A 43 7.56 10.58 -10.63
C PHE A 43 6.89 9.26 -10.21
N PHE A 44 7.52 8.10 -10.49
CA PHE A 44 6.98 6.80 -10.14
C PHE A 44 6.93 6.56 -8.63
N VAL A 45 7.92 7.04 -7.87
CA VAL A 45 7.91 6.99 -6.40
C VAL A 45 6.69 7.73 -5.85
N HIS A 46 6.47 8.97 -6.28
CA HIS A 46 5.33 9.76 -5.82
C HIS A 46 3.97 9.11 -6.16
N TRP A 47 3.79 8.63 -7.38
CA TRP A 47 2.54 8.00 -7.78
C TRP A 47 2.37 6.61 -7.16
N GLY A 48 3.44 5.82 -7.09
CA GLY A 48 3.42 4.48 -6.52
C GLY A 48 2.93 4.50 -5.07
N PHE A 49 3.57 5.27 -4.20
CA PHE A 49 3.21 5.29 -2.79
C PHE A 49 1.88 5.99 -2.50
N ARG A 50 1.48 7.03 -3.23
CA ARG A 50 0.17 7.68 -3.06
C ARG A 50 -0.98 6.77 -3.46
N THR A 51 -0.88 6.13 -4.63
CA THR A 51 -1.92 5.21 -5.10
C THR A 51 -1.97 3.97 -4.22
N PHE A 52 -0.82 3.49 -3.74
CA PHE A 52 -0.75 2.37 -2.83
C PHE A 52 -1.39 2.66 -1.46
N LEU A 53 -1.17 3.85 -0.90
CA LEU A 53 -1.87 4.33 0.29
C LEU A 53 -3.40 4.29 0.10
N ALA A 54 -3.88 4.81 -1.04
CA ALA A 54 -5.30 4.78 -1.36
C ALA A 54 -5.84 3.34 -1.43
N VAL A 55 -5.10 2.41 -2.04
CA VAL A 55 -5.44 0.97 -2.08
C VAL A 55 -5.59 0.38 -0.69
N MET A 56 -4.64 0.64 0.22
CA MET A 56 -4.69 0.11 1.58
C MET A 56 -5.92 0.60 2.35
N ILE A 57 -6.24 1.88 2.23
CA ILE A 57 -7.44 2.47 2.85
C ILE A 57 -8.70 1.85 2.26
N ILE A 58 -8.80 1.78 0.93
CA ILE A 58 -9.99 1.26 0.23
C ILE A 58 -10.24 -0.21 0.59
N TYR A 59 -9.21 -1.06 0.58
CA TYR A 59 -9.38 -2.47 0.97
C TYR A 59 -9.67 -2.64 2.45
N GLY A 60 -9.08 -1.83 3.33
CA GLY A 60 -9.43 -1.80 4.74
C GLY A 60 -10.93 -1.55 4.94
N PHE A 61 -11.47 -0.52 4.30
CA PHE A 61 -12.90 -0.21 4.35
C PHE A 61 -13.77 -1.25 3.63
N ALA A 62 -13.31 -1.82 2.51
CA ALA A 62 -14.03 -2.88 1.82
C ALA A 62 -14.24 -4.10 2.72
N ILE A 63 -13.23 -4.48 3.52
CA ILE A 63 -13.33 -5.59 4.48
C ILE A 63 -14.24 -5.21 5.65
N ILE A 64 -14.15 -3.99 6.19
CA ILE A 64 -15.01 -3.55 7.31
C ILE A 64 -16.48 -3.57 6.90
N THR A 65 -16.79 -3.11 5.69
CA THR A 65 -18.15 -3.04 5.17
C THR A 65 -18.69 -4.37 4.62
N ASN A 66 -17.82 -5.38 4.50
CA ASN A 66 -18.22 -6.71 4.06
C ASN A 66 -19.02 -7.42 5.18
N LYS A 67 -20.18 -7.97 4.82
CA LYS A 67 -21.07 -8.70 5.74
C LYS A 67 -20.81 -10.21 5.77
N ASN A 68 -20.00 -10.73 4.86
CA ASN A 68 -19.86 -12.18 4.56
C ASN A 68 -18.68 -12.86 5.22
N GLY A 69 -18.48 -12.65 6.50
CA GLY A 69 -17.60 -13.51 7.27
C GLY A 69 -16.09 -13.29 7.10
N ILE A 70 -15.64 -12.38 6.22
CA ILE A 70 -14.20 -12.05 6.17
C ILE A 70 -13.77 -11.47 7.52
N PRO A 71 -12.73 -12.02 8.16
CA PRO A 71 -12.29 -11.57 9.47
C PRO A 71 -11.91 -10.09 9.48
N LYS A 72 -12.51 -9.31 10.38
CA LYS A 72 -12.28 -7.86 10.47
C LYS A 72 -10.84 -7.49 10.85
N ASN A 73 -10.11 -8.40 11.51
CA ASN A 73 -8.70 -8.21 11.82
C ASN A 73 -7.83 -8.02 10.55
N LEU A 74 -8.23 -8.59 9.41
CA LEU A 74 -7.54 -8.35 8.15
C LEU A 74 -7.61 -6.88 7.72
N ALA A 75 -8.74 -6.20 7.99
CA ALA A 75 -8.88 -4.77 7.75
C ALA A 75 -7.90 -3.94 8.59
N TYR A 76 -7.70 -4.31 9.85
CA TYR A 76 -6.75 -3.59 10.72
C TYR A 76 -5.30 -3.71 10.26
N TYR A 77 -4.91 -4.82 9.62
CA TYR A 77 -3.58 -4.93 9.02
C TYR A 77 -3.41 -3.97 7.84
N TYR A 78 -4.43 -3.84 6.96
CA TYR A 78 -4.42 -2.85 5.89
C TYR A 78 -4.35 -1.42 6.42
N LEU A 79 -5.19 -1.08 7.40
CA LEU A 79 -5.25 0.27 7.96
C LEU A 79 -4.00 0.61 8.78
N GLY A 80 -3.46 -0.34 9.53
CA GLY A 80 -2.19 -0.16 10.26
C GLY A 80 -1.03 0.13 9.31
N PHE A 81 -0.93 -0.62 8.21
CA PHE A 81 0.07 -0.33 7.19
C PHE A 81 -0.20 1.02 6.49
N ALA A 82 -1.48 1.38 6.26
CA ALA A 82 -1.83 2.67 5.68
C ALA A 82 -1.29 3.84 6.51
N VAL A 83 -1.26 3.74 7.84
CA VAL A 83 -0.66 4.76 8.72
C VAL A 83 0.84 4.90 8.46
N VAL A 84 1.57 3.80 8.35
CA VAL A 84 3.02 3.81 8.04
C VAL A 84 3.25 4.42 6.66
N CYS A 85 2.48 3.99 5.66
CA CYS A 85 2.57 4.51 4.31
C CYS A 85 2.21 6.00 4.22
N ALA A 86 1.20 6.46 4.98
CA ALA A 86 0.83 7.87 5.08
C ALA A 86 1.97 8.72 5.66
N GLY A 87 2.68 8.22 6.67
CA GLY A 87 3.87 8.87 7.20
C GLY A 87 4.96 9.07 6.14
N TYR A 88 5.20 8.04 5.31
CA TYR A 88 6.16 8.16 4.20
C TYR A 88 5.66 9.11 3.10
N VAL A 89 4.39 9.06 2.73
CA VAL A 89 3.80 10.00 1.76
C VAL A 89 3.87 11.45 2.27
N ALA A 90 3.63 11.67 3.56
CA ALA A 90 3.80 12.98 4.18
C ALA A 90 5.25 13.46 4.10
N LEU A 91 6.21 12.55 4.34
CA LEU A 91 7.64 12.86 4.19
C LEU A 91 8.00 13.22 2.74
N LEU A 92 7.43 12.55 1.73
CA LEU A 92 7.63 12.87 0.33
C LEU A 92 7.08 14.25 -0.07
N ILE A 93 6.06 14.76 0.63
CA ILE A 93 5.40 16.04 0.31
C ILE A 93 6.03 17.21 1.10
N TRP A 94 6.28 17.00 2.39
CA TRP A 94 6.69 18.06 3.33
C TRP A 94 8.05 17.82 3.97
N GLY A 95 8.70 16.72 3.66
CA GLY A 95 9.99 16.36 4.23
C GLY A 95 11.16 17.18 3.66
N PRO A 96 12.36 16.95 4.18
CA PRO A 96 13.56 17.59 3.67
C PRO A 96 13.83 17.21 2.22
N SER A 97 14.41 18.15 1.48
CA SER A 97 14.71 17.98 0.06
C SER A 97 15.66 16.80 -0.19
N ILE A 98 15.33 15.96 -1.17
CA ILE A 98 16.19 14.86 -1.66
C ILE A 98 17.54 15.35 -2.20
N TYR A 99 17.64 16.63 -2.56
CA TYR A 99 18.90 17.23 -3.04
C TYR A 99 19.86 17.59 -1.90
N SER A 100 19.43 17.51 -0.62
CA SER A 100 20.32 17.61 0.53
C SER A 100 20.79 16.22 0.97
N PRO A 101 22.06 16.04 1.37
CA PRO A 101 22.57 14.72 1.79
C PRO A 101 21.75 14.11 2.92
N ASP A 102 21.41 14.91 3.94
CA ASP A 102 20.60 14.43 5.07
C ASP A 102 19.17 14.08 4.66
N GLY A 103 18.56 14.89 3.78
CA GLY A 103 17.21 14.66 3.27
C GLY A 103 17.11 13.38 2.45
N LEU A 104 18.10 13.10 1.60
CA LEU A 104 18.19 11.88 0.84
C LEU A 104 18.25 10.67 1.77
N VAL A 105 19.12 10.70 2.78
CA VAL A 105 19.26 9.60 3.75
C VAL A 105 17.94 9.34 4.49
N ILE A 106 17.29 10.42 4.97
CA ILE A 106 16.00 10.31 5.67
C ILE A 106 14.96 9.67 4.76
N GLN A 107 14.80 10.14 3.53
CA GLN A 107 13.80 9.61 2.60
C GLN A 107 14.06 8.15 2.23
N VAL A 108 15.31 7.76 1.97
CA VAL A 108 15.69 6.37 1.66
C VAL A 108 15.44 5.45 2.85
N VAL A 109 15.75 5.88 4.07
CA VAL A 109 15.51 5.08 5.28
C VAL A 109 14.01 4.85 5.48
N PHE A 110 13.20 5.90 5.40
CA PHE A 110 11.74 5.77 5.54
C PHE A 110 11.10 4.95 4.42
N GLN A 111 11.60 5.05 3.20
CA GLN A 111 11.18 4.20 2.09
C GLN A 111 11.43 2.72 2.40
N LYS A 112 12.62 2.37 2.89
CA LYS A 112 12.95 0.99 3.27
C LYS A 112 12.09 0.48 4.42
N ILE A 113 11.85 1.31 5.46
CA ILE A 113 10.93 0.98 6.55
C ILE A 113 9.53 0.68 6.01
N THR A 114 9.03 1.49 5.09
CA THR A 114 7.71 1.31 4.50
C THR A 114 7.64 0.01 3.68
N VAL A 115 8.64 -0.27 2.85
CA VAL A 115 8.69 -1.51 2.06
C VAL A 115 8.81 -2.75 2.95
N PHE A 116 9.62 -2.70 4.01
CA PHE A 116 9.73 -3.78 4.97
C PHE A 116 8.41 -4.02 5.72
N SER A 117 7.76 -2.94 6.15
CA SER A 117 6.44 -3.00 6.79
C SER A 117 5.36 -3.57 5.85
N LEU A 118 5.46 -3.32 4.54
CA LEU A 118 4.60 -3.94 3.54
C LEU A 118 4.78 -5.47 3.53
N GLY A 119 6.01 -5.96 3.48
CA GLY A 119 6.29 -7.40 3.54
C GLY A 119 5.68 -8.04 4.78
N PHE A 120 5.79 -7.40 5.93
CA PHE A 120 5.18 -7.85 7.18
C PHE A 120 3.63 -7.83 7.11
N CYS A 121 3.05 -6.78 6.53
CA CYS A 121 1.60 -6.70 6.31
C CYS A 121 1.10 -7.85 5.42
N ILE A 122 1.77 -8.14 4.31
CA ILE A 122 1.45 -9.25 3.41
C ILE A 122 1.52 -10.59 4.15
N PHE A 123 2.56 -10.80 4.96
CA PHE A 123 2.70 -12.00 5.79
C PHE A 123 1.52 -12.19 6.75
N LEU A 124 1.12 -11.12 7.47
CA LEU A 124 -0.03 -11.16 8.38
C LEU A 124 -1.34 -11.43 7.64
N GLN A 125 -1.53 -10.82 6.45
CA GLN A 125 -2.69 -11.06 5.58
C GLN A 125 -2.77 -12.52 5.14
N ALA A 126 -1.67 -13.06 4.63
CA ALA A 126 -1.60 -14.45 4.17
C ALA A 126 -1.91 -15.42 5.31
N ARG A 127 -1.29 -15.22 6.48
CA ARG A 127 -1.52 -16.05 7.67
C ARG A 127 -2.97 -15.95 8.16
N GLY A 128 -3.53 -14.75 8.19
CA GLY A 128 -4.93 -14.53 8.61
C GLY A 128 -5.92 -15.20 7.65
N LEU A 129 -5.66 -15.12 6.34
CA LEU A 129 -6.50 -15.76 5.33
C LEU A 129 -6.40 -17.29 5.38
N LEU A 130 -5.21 -17.84 5.56
CA LEU A 130 -5.02 -19.31 5.73
C LEU A 130 -5.81 -19.83 6.92
N LYS A 131 -5.71 -19.16 8.08
CA LYS A 131 -6.48 -19.53 9.27
C LYS A 131 -8.00 -19.45 9.03
N TYR A 132 -8.45 -18.45 8.31
CA TYR A 132 -9.87 -18.31 7.96
C TYR A 132 -10.35 -19.46 7.08
N ILE A 133 -9.60 -19.86 6.05
CA ILE A 133 -9.94 -20.97 5.14
C ILE A 133 -9.96 -22.31 5.91
N GLN A 134 -9.00 -22.54 6.81
CA GLN A 134 -8.95 -23.76 7.63
C GLN A 134 -10.16 -23.91 8.57
N ASN A 135 -10.74 -22.81 9.01
CA ASN A 135 -11.93 -22.83 9.86
C ASN A 135 -13.26 -23.00 9.07
N LEU A 136 -13.22 -22.97 7.74
CA LEU A 136 -14.39 -23.19 6.88
C LEU A 136 -14.58 -24.67 6.48
N ASN A 137 -13.52 -25.48 6.64
CA ASN A 137 -13.51 -26.93 6.41
C ASN A 137 -13.69 -27.69 7.72
#